data_6f95bd52c4fe76bd7c0d19aadbf22a2a
#
_entry.id   6f95bd52c4fe76bd7c0d19aadbf22a2a
#
_cell.length_a   1.000
_cell.length_b   1.000
_cell.length_c   1.000
_cell.angle_alpha   90.00
_cell.angle_beta   90.00
_cell.angle_gamma   90.00
#
_symmetry.space_group_name_H-M   'P 1'
#
loop_
_entity.id
_entity.type
_entity.pdbx_description
1 polymer ?
#
loop_
_entity_poly.entity_id
_entity_poly.type
_entity_poly.pdbx_seq_one_letter_code
_entity_poly.pdbx_strand_id
1 'polypeptide(L)'
;MQRMLFLPFILLCLSVNLLRAQTSLGGKVTDDESKEPISFGTIALYKNGVLINGTETDLEGNYNFPDMDPGLYDVEASYVGYQSRRVTGVRVLAGRATKLDIQLGSDGGVVLQEITIVEYKVPLIEQDNTTSGSVITSDQIRSLPTRNINALAATTAGLASADEGKAITVRGSRSDATNYYIDGIRIQGNLIPESEIDQLQVITGGIEAQYGDVTGGIISITTKGPSNKFSGGVEVESSKYLDPYSNSLIGVNLSGPILKNKKGQSILGYRFSGRYTHQYEDNPPATSIFRVKEDRLAELEANPVTALGSSF
;
A
#
# COMPACT_ATOMS: atom_id res chain seq x y z
N MET A 1 -12.30 -47.71 -6.02
CA MET A 1 -12.43 -46.93 -4.78
C MET A 1 -11.59 -45.62 -4.75
N GLN A 2 -10.62 -45.38 -5.62
CA GLN A 2 -9.74 -44.18 -5.62
C GLN A 2 -10.39 -42.91 -6.17
N ARG A 3 -11.44 -42.98 -6.97
CA ARG A 3 -12.11 -41.81 -7.56
C ARG A 3 -13.11 -41.08 -6.64
N MET A 4 -13.54 -41.72 -5.56
CA MET A 4 -14.52 -41.12 -4.61
C MET A 4 -13.89 -40.23 -3.53
N LEU A 5 -12.56 -40.26 -3.36
CA LEU A 5 -11.86 -39.41 -2.38
C LEU A 5 -11.47 -38.04 -2.91
N PHE A 6 -11.49 -37.84 -4.24
CA PHE A 6 -11.16 -36.52 -4.85
C PHE A 6 -12.27 -35.49 -4.74
N LEU A 7 -13.53 -35.92 -4.70
CA LEU A 7 -14.67 -35.01 -4.65
C LEU A 7 -14.77 -34.20 -3.34
N PRO A 8 -14.62 -34.84 -2.13
CA PRO A 8 -14.62 -34.08 -0.87
C PRO A 8 -13.37 -33.20 -0.71
N PHE A 9 -12.22 -33.57 -1.29
CA PHE A 9 -11.02 -32.75 -1.26
C PHE A 9 -11.16 -31.48 -2.10
N ILE A 10 -11.78 -31.57 -3.28
CA ILE A 10 -12.10 -30.41 -4.13
C ILE A 10 -13.13 -29.50 -3.43
N LEU A 11 -14.14 -30.07 -2.77
CA LEU A 11 -15.14 -29.31 -2.02
C LEU A 11 -14.53 -28.60 -0.79
N LEU A 12 -13.56 -29.22 -0.12
CA LEU A 12 -12.81 -28.60 0.98
C LEU A 12 -11.93 -27.44 0.50
N CYS A 13 -11.30 -27.56 -0.67
CA CYS A 13 -10.52 -26.48 -1.27
C CYS A 13 -11.38 -25.29 -1.73
N LEU A 14 -12.64 -25.49 -2.11
CA LEU A 14 -13.56 -24.42 -2.46
C LEU A 14 -14.09 -23.62 -1.24
N SER A 15 -14.09 -24.22 -0.05
CA SER A 15 -14.59 -23.57 1.16
C SER A 15 -13.60 -22.63 1.87
N VAL A 16 -12.35 -22.60 1.47
CA VAL A 16 -11.28 -21.80 2.11
C VAL A 16 -11.29 -20.32 1.72
N ASN A 17 -12.16 -19.89 0.79
CA ASN A 17 -12.16 -18.51 0.28
C ASN A 17 -13.04 -17.51 1.05
N LEU A 18 -13.55 -17.83 2.24
CA LEU A 18 -14.57 -17.02 2.91
C LEU A 18 -14.05 -16.10 4.05
N LEU A 19 -12.75 -16.05 4.31
CA LEU A 19 -12.17 -15.18 5.34
C LEU A 19 -11.31 -14.09 4.68
N ARG A 20 -11.96 -13.18 3.93
CA ARG A 20 -11.30 -11.92 3.55
C ARG A 20 -11.62 -10.88 4.62
N ALA A 21 -10.60 -10.21 5.15
CA ALA A 21 -10.79 -8.98 5.90
C ALA A 21 -11.50 -8.00 4.96
N GLN A 22 -12.71 -7.60 5.31
CA GLN A 22 -13.56 -6.80 4.44
C GLN A 22 -13.06 -5.37 4.40
N THR A 23 -12.46 -4.98 3.31
CA THR A 23 -12.21 -3.58 3.00
C THR A 23 -13.52 -2.96 2.56
N SER A 24 -14.01 -1.96 3.27
CA SER A 24 -15.30 -1.33 2.98
C SER A 24 -15.21 0.20 3.13
N LEU A 25 -16.14 0.88 2.49
CA LEU A 25 -16.37 2.31 2.66
C LEU A 25 -17.84 2.52 2.96
N GLY A 26 -18.15 3.13 4.10
CA GLY A 26 -19.50 3.43 4.51
C GLY A 26 -19.59 4.70 5.32
N GLY A 27 -20.78 5.11 5.66
CA GLY A 27 -21.00 6.30 6.46
C GLY A 27 -22.45 6.69 6.46
N LYS A 28 -22.74 7.90 6.90
CA LYS A 28 -24.08 8.44 7.04
C LYS A 28 -24.21 9.73 6.24
N VAL A 29 -25.37 9.89 5.58
CA VAL A 29 -25.75 11.15 4.94
C VAL A 29 -26.79 11.86 5.77
N THR A 30 -26.54 13.11 6.07
CA THR A 30 -27.41 13.95 6.90
C THR A 30 -27.63 15.30 6.24
N ASP A 31 -28.74 15.93 6.57
CA ASP A 31 -28.99 17.33 6.27
C ASP A 31 -28.04 18.23 7.09
N ASP A 32 -27.49 19.27 6.47
CA ASP A 32 -26.48 20.13 7.10
C ASP A 32 -27.09 21.02 8.20
N GLU A 33 -28.36 21.44 8.07
CA GLU A 33 -29.04 22.32 9.02
C GLU A 33 -29.74 21.52 10.15
N SER A 34 -30.60 20.58 9.78
CA SER A 34 -31.41 19.81 10.74
C SER A 34 -30.68 18.66 11.38
N LYS A 35 -29.55 18.20 10.77
CA LYS A 35 -28.81 16.98 11.13
C LYS A 35 -29.64 15.69 11.03
N GLU A 36 -30.82 15.76 10.42
CA GLU A 36 -31.66 14.58 10.19
C GLU A 36 -31.03 13.69 9.10
N PRO A 37 -31.24 12.36 9.18
CA PRO A 37 -30.73 11.44 8.16
C PRO A 37 -31.48 11.62 6.84
N ILE A 38 -30.74 11.58 5.74
CA ILE A 38 -31.29 11.59 4.38
C ILE A 38 -31.46 10.15 3.90
N SER A 39 -32.71 9.70 3.85
CA SER A 39 -33.07 8.37 3.39
C SER A 39 -33.18 8.33 1.87
N PHE A 40 -32.77 7.21 1.25
CA PHE A 40 -32.83 6.99 -0.20
C PHE A 40 -32.07 8.02 -1.04
N GLY A 41 -31.05 8.65 -0.45
CA GLY A 41 -30.10 9.48 -1.18
C GLY A 41 -29.19 8.61 -2.05
N THR A 42 -28.85 9.07 -3.23
CA THR A 42 -27.98 8.35 -4.17
C THR A 42 -26.51 8.65 -3.83
N ILE A 43 -25.71 7.60 -3.68
CA ILE A 43 -24.27 7.67 -3.45
C ILE A 43 -23.55 7.06 -4.65
N ALA A 44 -22.75 7.85 -5.32
CA ALA A 44 -21.94 7.44 -6.46
C ALA A 44 -20.46 7.40 -6.09
N LEU A 45 -19.79 6.30 -6.45
CA LEU A 45 -18.40 6.03 -6.17
C LEU A 45 -17.56 6.12 -7.46
N TYR A 46 -16.54 6.97 -7.45
CA TYR A 46 -15.65 7.18 -8.59
C TYR A 46 -14.21 6.77 -8.27
N LYS A 47 -13.52 6.25 -9.26
CA LYS A 47 -12.06 6.02 -9.22
C LYS A 47 -11.42 6.61 -10.47
N ASN A 48 -10.46 7.52 -10.29
CA ASN A 48 -9.80 8.22 -11.40
C ASN A 48 -10.82 8.93 -12.34
N GLY A 49 -11.87 9.51 -11.77
CA GLY A 49 -12.92 10.20 -12.52
C GLY A 49 -13.92 9.30 -13.25
N VAL A 50 -13.83 7.98 -13.09
CA VAL A 50 -14.76 7.00 -13.68
C VAL A 50 -15.70 6.49 -12.60
N LEU A 51 -17.02 6.52 -12.86
CA LEU A 51 -18.04 5.92 -12.00
C LEU A 51 -17.85 4.40 -11.96
N ILE A 52 -17.56 3.85 -10.80
CA ILE A 52 -17.30 2.42 -10.61
C ILE A 52 -18.45 1.69 -9.92
N ASN A 53 -19.16 2.36 -9.00
CA ASN A 53 -20.25 1.77 -8.24
C ASN A 53 -21.23 2.86 -7.80
N GLY A 54 -22.41 2.44 -7.36
CA GLY A 54 -23.42 3.31 -6.76
C GLY A 54 -24.31 2.53 -5.80
N THR A 55 -24.77 3.19 -4.75
CA THR A 55 -25.71 2.67 -3.75
C THR A 55 -26.67 3.77 -3.32
N GLU A 56 -27.66 3.41 -2.53
CA GLU A 56 -28.59 4.35 -1.90
C GLU A 56 -28.46 4.28 -0.39
N THR A 57 -28.82 5.36 0.28
CA THR A 57 -28.88 5.38 1.75
C THR A 57 -30.13 4.64 2.24
N ASP A 58 -30.00 3.98 3.40
CA ASP A 58 -31.11 3.34 4.09
C ASP A 58 -32.04 4.37 4.81
N LEU A 59 -33.02 3.88 5.58
CA LEU A 59 -33.98 4.73 6.33
C LEU A 59 -33.27 5.61 7.37
N GLU A 60 -32.17 5.17 7.91
CA GLU A 60 -31.33 5.87 8.90
C GLU A 60 -30.25 6.75 8.24
N GLY A 61 -30.22 6.81 6.90
CA GLY A 61 -29.26 7.58 6.10
C GLY A 61 -27.89 6.90 5.94
N ASN A 62 -27.73 5.64 6.33
CA ASN A 62 -26.45 4.95 6.19
C ASN A 62 -26.28 4.39 4.78
N TYR A 63 -25.03 4.33 4.33
CA TYR A 63 -24.65 3.67 3.08
C TYR A 63 -23.40 2.82 3.31
N ASN A 64 -23.19 1.81 2.46
CA ASN A 64 -22.04 0.93 2.52
C ASN A 64 -21.65 0.38 1.15
N PHE A 65 -20.36 0.41 0.86
CA PHE A 65 -19.73 -0.28 -0.26
C PHE A 65 -18.85 -1.39 0.32
N PRO A 66 -19.30 -2.65 0.33
CA PRO A 66 -18.50 -3.78 0.78
C PRO A 66 -17.47 -4.19 -0.29
N ASP A 67 -16.49 -4.99 0.12
CA ASP A 67 -15.51 -5.67 -0.74
C ASP A 67 -14.81 -4.74 -1.74
N MET A 68 -14.30 -3.62 -1.23
CA MET A 68 -13.58 -2.64 -2.03
C MET A 68 -12.09 -2.98 -2.15
N ASP A 69 -11.52 -2.63 -3.29
CA ASP A 69 -10.06 -2.58 -3.41
C ASP A 69 -9.51 -1.37 -2.64
N PRO A 70 -8.36 -1.48 -1.98
CA PRO A 70 -7.70 -0.33 -1.40
C PRO A 70 -7.35 0.72 -2.45
N GLY A 71 -7.28 1.99 -2.03
CA GLY A 71 -6.92 3.07 -2.94
C GLY A 71 -7.66 4.37 -2.69
N LEU A 72 -7.54 5.31 -3.65
CA LEU A 72 -8.20 6.62 -3.61
C LEU A 72 -9.49 6.60 -4.43
N TYR A 73 -10.53 7.16 -3.85
CA TYR A 73 -11.87 7.25 -4.42
C TYR A 73 -12.45 8.64 -4.24
N ASP A 74 -13.40 8.99 -5.11
CA ASP A 74 -14.25 10.14 -4.89
C ASP A 74 -15.67 9.63 -4.65
N VAL A 75 -16.34 10.20 -3.65
CA VAL A 75 -17.71 9.84 -3.26
C VAL A 75 -18.61 11.04 -3.48
N GLU A 76 -19.67 10.85 -4.23
CA GLU A 76 -20.67 11.88 -4.49
C GLU A 76 -22.01 11.46 -3.90
N ALA A 77 -22.55 12.31 -3.05
CA ALA A 77 -23.89 12.17 -2.51
C ALA A 77 -24.84 13.18 -3.19
N SER A 78 -26.01 12.71 -3.57
CA SER A 78 -27.06 13.53 -4.19
C SER A 78 -28.45 13.12 -3.70
N TYR A 79 -29.32 14.11 -3.52
CA TYR A 79 -30.72 13.91 -3.15
C TYR A 79 -31.57 15.04 -3.71
N VAL A 80 -32.85 14.76 -4.00
CA VAL A 80 -33.77 15.75 -4.60
C VAL A 80 -34.02 16.89 -3.61
N GLY A 81 -33.77 18.14 -4.05
CA GLY A 81 -33.91 19.34 -3.22
C GLY A 81 -32.65 19.70 -2.42
N TYR A 82 -31.54 19.00 -2.68
CA TYR A 82 -30.24 19.26 -2.05
C TYR A 82 -29.15 19.47 -3.08
N GLN A 83 -28.15 20.27 -2.73
CA GLN A 83 -26.96 20.40 -3.55
C GLN A 83 -26.14 19.10 -3.50
N SER A 84 -25.76 18.57 -4.66
CA SER A 84 -24.89 17.42 -4.73
C SER A 84 -23.51 17.76 -4.17
N ARG A 85 -22.96 16.89 -3.33
CA ARG A 85 -21.66 17.05 -2.72
C ARG A 85 -20.74 15.92 -3.10
N ARG A 86 -19.56 16.27 -3.66
CA ARG A 86 -18.51 15.30 -3.97
C ARG A 86 -17.34 15.50 -3.02
N VAL A 87 -16.97 14.43 -2.33
CA VAL A 87 -15.78 14.35 -1.49
C VAL A 87 -14.70 13.63 -2.28
N THR A 88 -13.59 14.31 -2.57
CA THR A 88 -12.49 13.80 -3.37
C THR A 88 -11.36 13.28 -2.51
N GLY A 89 -10.60 12.30 -3.02
CA GLY A 89 -9.41 11.80 -2.35
C GLY A 89 -9.69 10.93 -1.12
N VAL A 90 -10.88 10.31 -1.03
CA VAL A 90 -11.23 9.38 0.04
C VAL A 90 -10.34 8.15 -0.03
N ARG A 91 -9.52 7.94 0.99
CA ARG A 91 -8.58 6.84 1.06
C ARG A 91 -9.18 5.63 1.74
N VAL A 92 -9.36 4.57 0.97
CA VAL A 92 -9.80 3.26 1.46
C VAL A 92 -8.58 2.42 1.76
N LEU A 93 -8.48 1.94 3.02
CA LEU A 93 -7.35 1.15 3.50
C LEU A 93 -7.66 -0.34 3.43
N ALA A 94 -6.66 -1.15 3.10
CA ALA A 94 -6.79 -2.60 3.03
C ALA A 94 -7.20 -3.19 4.39
N GLY A 95 -8.17 -4.12 4.37
CA GLY A 95 -8.62 -4.84 5.56
C GLY A 95 -9.34 -3.99 6.59
N ARG A 96 -9.82 -2.79 6.23
CA ARG A 96 -10.49 -1.87 7.16
C ARG A 96 -11.79 -1.31 6.60
N ALA A 97 -12.72 -1.00 7.50
CA ALA A 97 -13.88 -0.17 7.18
C ALA A 97 -13.47 1.31 7.24
N THR A 98 -13.57 2.02 6.12
CA THR A 98 -13.39 3.46 6.06
C THR A 98 -14.72 4.14 6.29
N LYS A 99 -14.81 5.08 7.22
CA LYS A 99 -16.03 5.83 7.52
C LYS A 99 -15.98 7.22 6.89
N LEU A 100 -17.02 7.59 6.15
CA LEU A 100 -17.18 8.90 5.54
C LEU A 100 -18.61 9.38 5.72
N ASP A 101 -18.83 10.30 6.66
CA ASP A 101 -20.12 10.96 6.85
C ASP A 101 -20.20 12.19 5.93
N ILE A 102 -21.32 12.36 5.23
CA ILE A 102 -21.55 13.45 4.26
C ILE A 102 -22.76 14.27 4.69
N GLN A 103 -22.61 15.58 4.69
CA GLN A 103 -23.73 16.50 4.96
C GLN A 103 -24.13 17.19 3.66
N LEU A 104 -25.40 17.20 3.33
CA LEU A 104 -25.96 17.89 2.17
C LEU A 104 -26.68 19.16 2.62
N GLY A 105 -26.37 20.27 1.94
CA GLY A 105 -27.08 21.53 2.12
C GLY A 105 -28.34 21.60 1.24
N SER A 106 -29.41 22.20 1.73
CA SER A 106 -30.63 22.38 0.95
C SER A 106 -30.42 23.39 -0.21
N ASP A 107 -31.03 23.16 -1.34
CA ASP A 107 -30.85 23.95 -2.58
C ASP A 107 -31.46 25.37 -2.53
N GLY A 108 -32.19 25.73 -1.45
CA GLY A 108 -32.81 27.05 -1.34
C GLY A 108 -33.74 27.41 -2.52
N GLY A 109 -34.13 26.46 -3.36
CA GLY A 109 -35.06 26.64 -4.47
C GLY A 109 -34.43 27.15 -5.79
N VAL A 110 -33.11 27.21 -5.92
CA VAL A 110 -32.41 27.56 -7.17
C VAL A 110 -31.82 26.30 -7.78
N VAL A 111 -32.42 25.82 -8.87
CA VAL A 111 -31.94 24.62 -9.61
C VAL A 111 -30.68 24.99 -10.41
N LEU A 112 -29.56 25.08 -9.74
CA LEU A 112 -28.25 24.99 -10.35
C LEU A 112 -27.64 23.68 -9.86
N GLN A 113 -27.31 22.77 -10.76
CA GLN A 113 -26.51 21.56 -10.45
C GLN A 113 -25.08 21.99 -10.09
N GLU A 114 -24.94 22.69 -8.99
CA GLU A 114 -23.63 23.02 -8.46
C GLU A 114 -23.14 21.86 -7.60
N ILE A 115 -22.08 21.18 -8.04
CA ILE A 115 -21.45 20.13 -7.27
C ILE A 115 -20.41 20.78 -6.38
N THR A 116 -20.64 20.75 -5.08
CA THR A 116 -19.62 21.19 -4.11
C THR A 116 -18.54 20.11 -3.99
N ILE A 117 -17.30 20.44 -4.36
CA ILE A 117 -16.16 19.53 -4.24
C ILE A 117 -15.42 19.84 -2.94
N VAL A 118 -15.27 18.82 -2.09
CA VAL A 118 -14.55 18.89 -0.81
C VAL A 118 -13.45 17.86 -0.80
N GLU A 119 -12.24 18.25 -0.39
CA GLU A 119 -11.14 17.32 -0.20
C GLU A 119 -11.32 16.53 1.11
N TYR A 120 -11.13 15.22 1.04
CA TYR A 120 -11.17 14.35 2.22
C TYR A 120 -10.00 14.63 3.15
N LYS A 121 -10.29 14.99 4.39
CA LYS A 121 -9.30 15.10 5.45
C LYS A 121 -9.30 13.82 6.27
N VAL A 122 -8.20 13.09 6.26
CA VAL A 122 -8.04 11.88 7.07
C VAL A 122 -8.22 12.25 8.55
N PRO A 123 -9.15 11.62 9.28
CA PRO A 123 -9.31 11.86 10.72
C PRO A 123 -8.00 11.54 11.47
N LEU A 124 -7.59 12.41 12.38
CA LEU A 124 -6.41 12.19 13.23
C LEU A 124 -6.59 11.01 14.18
N ILE A 125 -7.82 10.66 14.51
CA ILE A 125 -8.19 9.55 15.41
C ILE A 125 -9.28 8.74 14.72
N GLU A 126 -8.97 7.49 14.44
CA GLU A 126 -9.94 6.50 13.95
C GLU A 126 -10.57 5.81 15.15
N GLN A 127 -11.82 6.14 15.47
CA GLN A 127 -12.51 5.66 16.68
C GLN A 127 -12.79 4.14 16.66
N ASP A 128 -12.95 3.56 15.47
CA ASP A 128 -13.34 2.16 15.29
C ASP A 128 -12.15 1.23 15.04
N ASN A 129 -10.91 1.75 15.17
CA ASN A 129 -9.71 0.98 14.90
C ASN A 129 -9.10 0.41 16.19
N THR A 130 -9.16 -0.91 16.36
CA THR A 130 -8.57 -1.63 17.50
C THR A 130 -7.07 -1.91 17.31
N THR A 131 -6.53 -1.75 16.10
CA THR A 131 -5.11 -1.98 15.82
C THR A 131 -4.27 -0.75 16.16
N SER A 132 -3.16 -0.96 16.86
CA SER A 132 -2.15 0.08 17.11
C SER A 132 -1.10 0.04 15.99
N GLY A 133 -0.80 1.20 15.41
CA GLY A 133 0.19 1.27 14.33
C GLY A 133 0.01 2.51 13.48
N SER A 134 0.60 2.51 12.29
CA SER A 134 0.43 3.59 11.31
C SER A 134 0.28 3.04 9.89
N VAL A 135 -0.27 3.86 9.02
CA VAL A 135 -0.33 3.61 7.58
C VAL A 135 0.48 4.70 6.89
N ILE A 136 1.47 4.28 6.10
CA ILE A 136 2.29 5.15 5.27
C ILE A 136 1.81 4.99 3.84
N THR A 137 1.38 6.08 3.24
CA THR A 137 0.79 6.06 1.90
C THR A 137 1.85 6.24 0.82
N SER A 138 1.52 5.89 -0.43
CA SER A 138 2.42 6.07 -1.58
C SER A 138 2.93 7.51 -1.73
N ASP A 139 2.12 8.52 -1.39
CA ASP A 139 2.54 9.92 -1.47
C ASP A 139 3.54 10.27 -0.38
N GLN A 140 3.32 9.77 0.84
CA GLN A 140 4.29 9.91 1.94
C GLN A 140 5.60 9.17 1.62
N ILE A 141 5.52 7.94 1.06
CA ILE A 141 6.70 7.18 0.64
C ILE A 141 7.54 7.98 -0.36
N ARG A 142 6.91 8.64 -1.33
CA ARG A 142 7.61 9.46 -2.31
C ARG A 142 8.29 10.69 -1.71
N SER A 143 7.76 11.23 -0.62
CA SER A 143 8.32 12.41 0.05
C SER A 143 9.48 12.09 1.00
N LEU A 144 9.65 10.84 1.38
CA LEU A 144 10.71 10.40 2.28
C LEU A 144 12.02 10.17 1.53
N PRO A 145 13.18 10.51 2.13
CA PRO A 145 14.49 10.41 1.46
C PRO A 145 15.05 8.97 1.43
N THR A 146 14.27 7.98 1.86
CA THR A 146 14.69 6.59 1.90
C THR A 146 13.84 5.71 1.00
N ARG A 147 14.46 4.70 0.42
CA ARG A 147 13.83 3.69 -0.44
C ARG A 147 13.73 2.33 0.20
N ASN A 148 14.19 2.22 1.43
CA ASN A 148 14.17 0.96 2.16
C ASN A 148 12.87 0.83 2.96
N ILE A 149 12.15 -0.29 2.77
CA ILE A 149 10.87 -0.55 3.45
C ILE A 149 11.05 -0.55 4.98
N ASN A 150 12.16 -1.06 5.49
CA ASN A 150 12.43 -1.06 6.92
C ASN A 150 12.65 0.36 7.45
N ALA A 151 13.38 1.20 6.70
CA ALA A 151 13.57 2.59 7.07
C ALA A 151 12.25 3.38 7.00
N LEU A 152 11.40 3.11 6.01
CA LEU A 152 10.04 3.67 5.93
C LEU A 152 9.20 3.24 7.14
N ALA A 153 9.17 1.96 7.47
CA ALA A 153 8.43 1.45 8.62
C ALA A 153 8.96 2.00 9.95
N ALA A 154 10.28 2.22 10.08
CA ALA A 154 10.92 2.77 11.28
C ALA A 154 10.51 4.22 11.59
N THR A 155 9.85 4.93 10.66
CA THR A 155 9.22 6.25 10.95
C THR A 155 8.01 6.13 11.86
N THR A 156 7.46 4.91 12.03
CA THR A 156 6.34 4.65 12.93
C THR A 156 6.79 4.58 14.38
N ALA A 157 6.03 5.21 15.28
CA ALA A 157 6.30 5.15 16.72
C ALA A 157 6.29 3.72 17.25
N GLY A 158 7.27 3.38 18.07
CA GLY A 158 7.42 2.04 18.67
C GLY A 158 8.23 1.05 17.84
N LEU A 159 8.77 1.47 16.69
CA LEU A 159 9.74 0.71 15.91
C LEU A 159 11.14 1.27 16.10
N ALA A 160 12.12 0.37 16.09
CA ALA A 160 13.54 0.74 16.09
C ALA A 160 14.32 -0.16 15.13
N SER A 161 15.27 0.43 14.43
CA SER A 161 16.26 -0.26 13.62
C SER A 161 17.65 0.17 14.09
N ALA A 162 18.62 -0.75 14.07
CA ALA A 162 20.00 -0.42 14.47
C ALA A 162 20.66 0.55 13.48
N ASP A 163 20.38 0.35 12.18
CA ASP A 163 20.83 1.18 11.07
C ASP A 163 19.76 1.24 9.99
N GLU A 164 19.90 2.18 9.05
CA GLU A 164 18.98 2.31 7.94
C GLU A 164 18.90 1.00 7.15
N GLY A 165 17.68 0.50 6.98
CA GLY A 165 17.40 -0.72 6.21
C GLY A 165 17.69 -2.03 6.93
N LYS A 166 18.22 -2.03 8.13
CA LYS A 166 18.40 -3.24 8.93
C LYS A 166 17.07 -3.75 9.48
N ALA A 167 17.10 -4.94 10.04
CA ALA A 167 15.92 -5.58 10.63
C ALA A 167 15.30 -4.71 11.73
N ILE A 168 13.97 -4.68 11.75
CA ILE A 168 13.20 -3.83 12.67
C ILE A 168 12.83 -4.61 13.92
N THR A 169 12.89 -3.94 15.06
CA THR A 169 12.31 -4.40 16.32
C THR A 169 11.04 -3.59 16.61
N VAL A 170 9.97 -4.27 17.00
CA VAL A 170 8.69 -3.65 17.34
C VAL A 170 8.51 -3.72 18.85
N ARG A 171 8.40 -2.55 19.51
CA ARG A 171 8.23 -2.44 20.99
C ARG A 171 9.24 -3.28 21.78
N GLY A 172 10.48 -3.38 21.30
CA GLY A 172 11.55 -4.14 21.97
C GLY A 172 11.49 -5.65 21.73
N SER A 173 10.68 -6.13 20.77
CA SER A 173 10.72 -7.52 20.31
C SER A 173 12.05 -7.85 19.64
N ARG A 174 12.30 -9.13 19.39
CA ARG A 174 13.44 -9.54 18.55
C ARG A 174 13.18 -9.14 17.10
N SER A 175 14.24 -8.88 16.35
CA SER A 175 14.12 -8.47 14.94
C SER A 175 13.54 -9.56 14.03
N ASP A 176 13.73 -10.82 14.37
CA ASP A 176 13.16 -11.99 13.67
C ASP A 176 11.66 -12.22 13.98
N ALA A 177 11.11 -11.51 14.98
CA ALA A 177 9.70 -11.60 15.36
C ALA A 177 8.79 -10.72 14.49
N THR A 178 9.35 -9.84 13.65
CA THR A 178 8.57 -8.99 12.73
C THR A 178 8.23 -9.74 11.46
N ASN A 179 6.96 -9.84 11.14
CA ASN A 179 6.46 -10.54 9.95
C ASN A 179 6.10 -9.55 8.84
N TYR A 180 6.45 -9.91 7.61
CA TYR A 180 6.17 -9.13 6.40
C TYR A 180 5.10 -9.82 5.57
N TYR A 181 4.16 -9.02 5.06
CA TYR A 181 3.09 -9.46 4.18
C TYR A 181 3.03 -8.57 2.94
N ILE A 182 2.82 -9.17 1.77
CA ILE A 182 2.49 -8.48 0.53
C ILE A 182 1.15 -9.00 0.06
N ASP A 183 0.15 -8.13 -0.05
CA ASP A 183 -1.22 -8.45 -0.47
C ASP A 183 -1.79 -9.67 0.30
N GLY A 184 -1.52 -9.74 1.61
CA GLY A 184 -1.96 -10.80 2.52
C GLY A 184 -1.10 -12.07 2.50
N ILE A 185 -0.07 -12.16 1.67
CA ILE A 185 0.84 -13.30 1.61
C ILE A 185 2.07 -13.02 2.46
N ARG A 186 2.37 -13.90 3.42
CA ARG A 186 3.58 -13.80 4.24
C ARG A 186 4.82 -14.02 3.39
N ILE A 187 5.78 -13.13 3.52
CA ILE A 187 7.04 -13.17 2.77
C ILE A 187 8.24 -13.10 3.72
N GLN A 188 9.42 -13.42 3.21
CA GLN A 188 10.70 -13.17 3.86
C GLN A 188 11.49 -12.14 3.04
N GLY A 189 11.97 -11.09 3.71
CA GLY A 189 12.80 -10.06 3.09
C GLY A 189 12.02 -8.95 2.37
N ASN A 190 12.77 -8.04 1.76
CA ASN A 190 12.28 -6.85 1.08
C ASN A 190 12.34 -7.06 -0.44
N LEU A 191 11.25 -7.58 -1.03
CA LEU A 191 11.24 -8.10 -2.39
C LEU A 191 10.61 -7.18 -3.44
N ILE A 192 9.99 -6.06 -3.05
CA ILE A 192 9.31 -5.18 -4.00
C ILE A 192 9.88 -3.75 -4.00
N PRO A 193 9.93 -3.10 -5.17
CA PRO A 193 10.26 -1.69 -5.26
C PRO A 193 9.23 -0.84 -4.53
N GLU A 194 9.64 0.22 -3.83
CA GLU A 194 8.74 1.16 -3.15
C GLU A 194 7.80 1.87 -4.12
N SER A 195 8.16 2.02 -5.39
CA SER A 195 7.30 2.57 -6.44
C SER A 195 6.01 1.77 -6.64
N GLU A 196 6.03 0.47 -6.28
CA GLU A 196 4.89 -0.44 -6.40
C GLU A 196 4.00 -0.46 -5.17
N ILE A 197 4.43 0.14 -4.08
CA ILE A 197 3.67 0.21 -2.84
C ILE A 197 2.57 1.26 -2.96
N ASP A 198 1.34 0.86 -2.72
CA ASP A 198 0.22 1.78 -2.53
C ASP A 198 0.11 2.22 -1.07
N GLN A 199 0.22 1.23 -0.17
CA GLN A 199 0.17 1.45 1.27
C GLN A 199 1.15 0.53 1.98
N LEU A 200 1.83 1.06 3.00
CA LEU A 200 2.62 0.34 3.96
C LEU A 200 1.95 0.46 5.33
N GLN A 201 1.35 -0.60 5.81
CA GLN A 201 0.73 -0.64 7.12
C GLN A 201 1.66 -1.28 8.14
N VAL A 202 1.94 -0.57 9.21
CA VAL A 202 2.71 -1.06 10.34
C VAL A 202 1.76 -1.33 11.49
N ILE A 203 1.69 -2.57 11.97
CA ILE A 203 0.83 -2.98 13.08
C ILE A 203 1.73 -3.36 14.24
N THR A 204 1.61 -2.59 15.35
CA THR A 204 2.43 -2.77 16.56
C THR A 204 1.68 -3.40 17.72
N GLY A 205 0.36 -3.59 17.58
CA GLY A 205 -0.51 -4.20 18.58
C GLY A 205 -1.94 -4.30 18.11
N GLY A 206 -2.78 -5.06 18.79
CA GLY A 206 -4.14 -5.36 18.34
C GLY A 206 -4.14 -6.18 17.04
N ILE A 207 -3.20 -7.13 16.94
CA ILE A 207 -2.97 -7.90 15.71
C ILE A 207 -4.17 -8.81 15.45
N GLU A 208 -4.76 -8.69 14.28
CA GLU A 208 -5.89 -9.49 13.86
C GLU A 208 -5.53 -10.96 13.69
N ALA A 209 -6.50 -11.85 13.95
CA ALA A 209 -6.29 -13.30 13.90
C ALA A 209 -5.85 -13.84 12.52
N GLN A 210 -6.14 -13.09 11.44
CA GLN A 210 -5.73 -13.46 10.09
C GLN A 210 -4.21 -13.58 9.91
N TYR A 211 -3.44 -12.85 10.73
CA TYR A 211 -1.98 -12.85 10.61
C TYR A 211 -1.29 -14.01 11.32
N GLY A 212 -1.97 -14.77 12.19
CA GLY A 212 -1.44 -15.94 12.89
C GLY A 212 0.02 -15.85 13.34
N ASP A 213 0.42 -16.56 14.38
CA ASP A 213 1.83 -16.77 14.79
C ASP A 213 2.73 -15.52 14.76
N VAL A 214 2.27 -14.43 15.38
CA VAL A 214 3.00 -13.16 15.47
C VAL A 214 3.33 -12.85 16.92
N THR A 215 4.61 -12.72 17.21
CA THR A 215 5.11 -12.36 18.56
C THR A 215 5.70 -10.96 18.62
N GLY A 216 5.95 -10.34 17.49
CA GLY A 216 6.44 -8.96 17.34
C GLY A 216 5.38 -8.06 16.70
N GLY A 217 5.70 -7.48 15.58
CA GLY A 217 4.80 -6.64 14.79
C GLY A 217 4.62 -7.15 13.37
N ILE A 218 3.77 -6.47 12.63
CA ILE A 218 3.50 -6.76 11.23
C ILE A 218 3.79 -5.55 10.37
N ILE A 219 4.44 -5.80 9.24
CA ILE A 219 4.57 -4.86 8.14
C ILE A 219 3.79 -5.44 6.98
N SER A 220 2.62 -4.87 6.72
CA SER A 220 1.73 -5.28 5.64
C SER A 220 1.81 -4.28 4.49
N ILE A 221 2.15 -4.76 3.32
CA ILE A 221 2.32 -3.98 2.10
C ILE A 221 1.16 -4.31 1.17
N THR A 222 0.47 -3.27 0.73
CA THR A 222 -0.53 -3.37 -0.34
C THR A 222 0.08 -2.81 -1.61
N THR A 223 0.04 -3.60 -2.69
CA THR A 223 0.59 -3.18 -3.97
C THR A 223 -0.42 -2.38 -4.78
N LYS A 224 0.07 -1.52 -5.66
CA LYS A 224 -0.78 -0.79 -6.61
C LYS A 224 -1.39 -1.75 -7.62
N GLY A 225 -2.70 -1.66 -7.79
CA GLY A 225 -3.42 -2.38 -8.84
C GLY A 225 -3.12 -1.87 -10.26
N PRO A 226 -3.60 -2.58 -11.30
CA PRO A 226 -3.47 -2.12 -12.68
C PRO A 226 -4.24 -0.81 -12.90
N SER A 227 -3.68 0.08 -13.71
CA SER A 227 -4.30 1.37 -14.03
C SER A 227 -5.38 1.23 -15.09
N ASN A 228 -6.45 2.03 -15.00
CA ASN A 228 -7.47 2.15 -16.05
C ASN A 228 -6.98 2.89 -17.32
N LYS A 229 -5.82 3.58 -17.19
CA LYS A 229 -5.14 4.27 -18.29
C LYS A 229 -3.73 3.72 -18.39
N PHE A 230 -3.16 3.74 -19.60
CA PHE A 230 -1.75 3.43 -19.77
C PHE A 230 -0.91 4.45 -18.99
N SER A 231 -0.02 3.96 -18.17
CA SER A 231 0.92 4.75 -17.38
C SER A 231 2.25 4.02 -17.30
N GLY A 232 3.33 4.78 -17.27
CA GLY A 232 4.67 4.23 -17.12
C GLY A 232 5.62 5.29 -16.59
N GLY A 233 6.71 4.84 -15.99
CA GLY A 233 7.75 5.68 -15.45
C GLY A 233 9.11 5.00 -15.58
N VAL A 234 10.13 5.81 -15.75
CA VAL A 234 11.53 5.41 -15.68
C VAL A 234 12.19 6.25 -14.60
N GLU A 235 12.92 5.61 -13.73
CA GLU A 235 13.69 6.23 -12.66
C GLU A 235 15.15 5.91 -12.89
N VAL A 236 16.00 6.93 -12.84
CA VAL A 236 17.44 6.79 -12.95
C VAL A 236 18.08 7.60 -11.85
N GLU A 237 18.89 6.95 -11.03
CA GLU A 237 19.64 7.57 -9.96
C GLU A 237 21.09 7.14 -10.06
N SER A 238 22.02 8.06 -9.85
CA SER A 238 23.45 7.76 -9.87
C SER A 238 24.20 8.73 -8.98
N SER A 239 25.05 8.20 -8.11
CA SER A 239 25.96 8.97 -7.27
C SER A 239 27.37 9.16 -7.89
N LYS A 240 27.61 8.62 -9.09
CA LYS A 240 28.92 8.53 -9.73
C LYS A 240 29.75 9.84 -9.74
N TYR A 241 29.03 10.99 -9.78
CA TYR A 241 29.69 12.31 -9.79
C TYR A 241 29.75 12.97 -8.40
N LEU A 242 29.11 12.37 -7.39
CA LEU A 242 29.00 12.91 -6.04
C LEU A 242 29.92 12.20 -5.06
N ASP A 243 30.14 10.91 -5.28
CA ASP A 243 30.99 10.08 -4.43
C ASP A 243 31.78 9.03 -5.23
N PRO A 244 32.86 8.45 -4.65
CA PRO A 244 33.67 7.44 -5.32
C PRO A 244 33.02 6.05 -5.39
N TYR A 245 31.83 5.85 -4.81
CA TYR A 245 31.20 4.53 -4.66
C TYR A 245 30.25 4.18 -5.80
N SER A 246 29.88 5.14 -6.65
CA SER A 246 29.15 4.92 -7.89
C SER A 246 27.85 4.12 -7.73
N ASN A 247 27.06 4.42 -6.71
CA ASN A 247 25.75 3.81 -6.58
C ASN A 247 24.86 4.20 -7.76
N SER A 248 24.22 3.24 -8.38
CA SER A 248 23.35 3.46 -9.53
C SER A 248 22.08 2.63 -9.41
N LEU A 249 20.95 3.24 -9.73
CA LEU A 249 19.64 2.60 -9.74
C LEU A 249 18.95 2.91 -11.07
N ILE A 250 18.37 1.89 -11.67
CA ILE A 250 17.47 2.03 -12.81
C ILE A 250 16.19 1.30 -12.46
N GLY A 251 15.08 2.03 -12.44
CA GLY A 251 13.74 1.52 -12.21
C GLY A 251 12.86 1.72 -13.44
N VAL A 252 12.03 0.74 -13.75
CA VAL A 252 11.02 0.85 -14.81
C VAL A 252 9.70 0.33 -14.28
N ASN A 253 8.62 1.07 -14.51
CA ASN A 253 7.28 0.62 -14.21
C ASN A 253 6.35 0.89 -15.40
N LEU A 254 5.45 -0.05 -15.68
CA LEU A 254 4.46 0.03 -16.74
C LEU A 254 3.14 -0.56 -16.20
N SER A 255 2.05 0.14 -16.43
CA SER A 255 0.72 -0.33 -16.05
C SER A 255 -0.32 0.13 -17.04
N GLY A 256 -1.33 -0.70 -17.28
CA GLY A 256 -2.41 -0.34 -18.17
C GLY A 256 -3.48 -1.41 -18.30
N PRO A 257 -4.60 -1.08 -18.97
CA PRO A 257 -5.66 -2.02 -19.27
C PRO A 257 -5.31 -2.88 -20.48
N ILE A 258 -5.62 -4.18 -20.39
CA ILE A 258 -5.63 -5.10 -21.54
C ILE A 258 -7.03 -5.13 -22.14
N LEU A 259 -8.07 -5.26 -21.28
CA LEU A 259 -9.46 -5.28 -21.70
C LEU A 259 -10.26 -4.26 -20.89
N LYS A 260 -11.10 -3.49 -21.58
CA LYS A 260 -12.01 -2.52 -20.96
C LYS A 260 -13.47 -2.91 -21.22
N ASN A 261 -14.35 -2.63 -20.26
CA ASN A 261 -15.78 -2.72 -20.44
C ASN A 261 -16.30 -1.52 -21.24
N LYS A 262 -17.61 -1.55 -21.59
CA LYS A 262 -18.28 -0.44 -22.30
C LYS A 262 -18.29 0.87 -21.52
N LYS A 263 -18.08 0.83 -20.20
CA LYS A 263 -18.00 2.00 -19.31
C LYS A 263 -16.56 2.57 -19.18
N GLY A 264 -15.57 1.99 -19.90
CA GLY A 264 -14.18 2.43 -19.86
C GLY A 264 -13.37 1.90 -18.68
N GLN A 265 -13.92 1.01 -17.85
CA GLN A 265 -13.23 0.39 -16.72
C GLN A 265 -12.38 -0.79 -17.21
N SER A 266 -11.21 -0.98 -16.62
CA SER A 266 -10.36 -2.13 -16.90
C SER A 266 -10.96 -3.39 -16.28
N ILE A 267 -11.35 -4.36 -17.12
CA ILE A 267 -11.74 -5.71 -16.70
C ILE A 267 -10.47 -6.55 -16.44
N LEU A 268 -9.49 -6.41 -17.32
CA LEU A 268 -8.19 -7.06 -17.25
C LEU A 268 -7.13 -6.01 -17.51
N GLY A 269 -6.21 -5.88 -16.59
CA GLY A 269 -5.07 -4.97 -16.70
C GLY A 269 -3.76 -5.69 -16.41
N TYR A 270 -2.67 -5.03 -16.68
CA TYR A 270 -1.34 -5.47 -16.35
C TYR A 270 -0.61 -4.41 -15.56
N ARG A 271 0.32 -4.87 -14.76
CA ARG A 271 1.31 -4.06 -14.08
C ARG A 271 2.64 -4.80 -14.11
N PHE A 272 3.66 -4.10 -14.56
CA PHE A 272 5.02 -4.61 -14.61
C PHE A 272 5.93 -3.58 -13.95
N SER A 273 6.81 -4.03 -13.08
CA SER A 273 7.86 -3.21 -12.50
C SER A 273 9.15 -4.00 -12.38
N GLY A 274 10.25 -3.30 -12.50
CA GLY A 274 11.57 -3.85 -12.32
C GLY A 274 12.54 -2.79 -11.84
N ARG A 275 13.47 -3.20 -10.98
CA ARG A 275 14.56 -2.35 -10.49
C ARG A 275 15.87 -3.10 -10.62
N TYR A 276 16.86 -2.40 -11.12
CA TYR A 276 18.25 -2.81 -11.07
C TYR A 276 19.04 -1.81 -10.23
N THR A 277 19.71 -2.31 -9.22
CA THR A 277 20.58 -1.50 -8.36
C THR A 277 21.99 -2.05 -8.45
N HIS A 278 22.93 -1.18 -8.73
CA HIS A 278 24.35 -1.48 -8.66
C HIS A 278 24.97 -0.61 -7.56
N GLN A 279 25.54 -1.26 -6.58
CA GLN A 279 26.21 -0.63 -5.46
C GLN A 279 27.63 -1.21 -5.38
N TYR A 280 28.61 -0.34 -5.41
CA TYR A 280 30.01 -0.76 -5.42
C TYR A 280 30.49 -1.18 -4.03
N GLU A 281 29.98 -0.55 -2.99
CA GLU A 281 30.29 -0.82 -1.59
C GLU A 281 29.07 -0.58 -0.72
N ASP A 282 28.63 -1.59 0.04
CA ASP A 282 27.44 -1.49 0.89
C ASP A 282 27.67 -0.63 2.13
N ASN A 283 28.90 -0.63 2.66
CA ASN A 283 29.29 0.13 3.84
C ASN A 283 30.63 0.82 3.57
N PRO A 284 30.62 1.94 2.86
CA PRO A 284 31.86 2.64 2.54
C PRO A 284 32.54 3.11 3.84
N PRO A 285 33.81 2.75 4.05
CA PRO A 285 34.53 3.21 5.21
C PRO A 285 34.82 4.71 5.14
N ALA A 286 34.88 5.38 6.29
CA ALA A 286 35.19 6.80 6.39
C ALA A 286 36.64 7.16 5.90
N THR A 287 37.48 6.16 5.73
CA THR A 287 38.87 6.30 5.25
C THR A 287 39.01 5.62 3.91
N SER A 288 39.92 6.14 3.07
CA SER A 288 40.23 5.56 1.76
C SER A 288 40.65 4.11 1.86
N ILE A 289 40.06 3.24 1.06
CA ILE A 289 40.50 1.84 0.94
C ILE A 289 41.53 1.78 -0.17
N PHE A 290 42.66 1.15 0.15
CA PHE A 290 43.66 0.79 -0.85
C PHE A 290 43.23 -0.49 -1.55
N ARG A 291 43.12 -0.46 -2.89
CA ARG A 291 42.85 -1.63 -3.72
C ARG A 291 44.13 -2.11 -4.38
N VAL A 292 44.21 -3.43 -4.53
CA VAL A 292 45.25 -4.02 -5.35
C VAL A 292 45.05 -3.57 -6.78
N LYS A 293 46.12 -3.15 -7.46
CA LYS A 293 46.04 -2.81 -8.88
C LYS A 293 45.65 -4.02 -9.71
N GLU A 294 44.89 -3.79 -10.78
CA GLU A 294 44.32 -4.87 -11.60
C GLU A 294 45.37 -5.85 -12.15
N ASP A 295 46.56 -5.34 -12.54
CA ASP A 295 47.68 -6.15 -13.00
C ASP A 295 48.18 -7.08 -11.87
N ARG A 296 48.22 -6.62 -10.65
CA ARG A 296 48.60 -7.42 -9.47
C ARG A 296 47.49 -8.35 -9.03
N LEU A 297 46.25 -7.96 -9.17
CA LEU A 297 45.10 -8.83 -8.87
C LEU A 297 45.13 -10.06 -9.75
N ALA A 298 45.31 -9.90 -11.08
CA ALA A 298 45.43 -10.99 -12.01
C ALA A 298 46.62 -11.94 -11.71
N GLU A 299 47.76 -11.40 -11.26
CA GLU A 299 48.91 -12.20 -10.84
C GLU A 299 48.58 -13.02 -9.56
N LEU A 300 47.90 -12.42 -8.61
CA LEU A 300 47.51 -13.09 -7.35
C LEU A 300 46.41 -14.15 -7.59
N GLU A 301 45.49 -13.91 -8.51
CA GLU A 301 44.49 -14.89 -8.90
C GLU A 301 45.09 -16.07 -9.64
N ALA A 302 46.12 -15.83 -10.49
CA ALA A 302 46.83 -16.89 -11.21
C ALA A 302 47.73 -17.73 -10.29
N ASN A 303 48.24 -17.13 -9.21
CA ASN A 303 49.11 -17.78 -8.24
C ASN A 303 48.66 -17.46 -6.81
N PRO A 304 47.52 -18.05 -6.35
CA PRO A 304 47.03 -17.81 -5.02
C PRO A 304 48.09 -18.26 -3.98
N VAL A 305 48.48 -17.34 -3.11
CA VAL A 305 49.47 -17.64 -2.07
C VAL A 305 48.85 -18.64 -1.09
N THR A 306 49.31 -19.84 -1.09
CA THR A 306 49.08 -20.78 0.00
C THR A 306 49.81 -20.29 1.24
N ALA A 307 49.13 -20.20 2.34
CA ALA A 307 49.73 -19.80 3.61
C ALA A 307 50.98 -20.61 3.88
N LEU A 308 52.14 -19.96 3.84
CA LEU A 308 53.35 -20.57 4.30
C LEU A 308 53.21 -20.82 5.80
N GLY A 309 53.32 -22.08 6.18
CA GLY A 309 53.31 -22.47 7.56
C GLY A 309 54.33 -21.64 8.32
N SER A 310 53.91 -21.03 9.41
CA SER A 310 54.76 -20.37 10.36
C SER A 310 55.75 -21.37 10.92
N SER A 311 56.96 -21.36 10.43
CA SER A 311 58.08 -21.93 11.16
C SER A 311 58.55 -20.85 12.14
N PHE A 312 58.18 -20.99 13.37
CA PHE A 312 58.90 -20.50 14.54
C PHE A 312 59.24 -21.68 15.44
#